data_083644ca4a1cd0feb3adaeb9846560e6
#
_entry.id   083644ca4a1cd0feb3adaeb9846560e6
#
_cell.length_a   1.000
_cell.length_b   1.000
_cell.length_c   1.000
_cell.angle_alpha   90.00
_cell.angle_beta   90.00
_cell.angle_gamma   90.00
#
_symmetry.space_group_name_H-M   'P 1'
#
loop_
_entity.id
_entity.type
_entity.pdbx_description
1 polymer ?
#
loop_
_entity_poly.entity_id
_entity_poly.type
_entity_poly.pdbx_seq_one_letter_code
_entity_poly.pdbx_strand_id
1 'polypeptide(L)'
;MPARLVLTNANLIDAVTPGVVAGASVTVEGDRIVEILDGRRSPAMQGARIVDLRGGYLLPGLWDAHVHLEWPRVPQAGVPELTAQYLANAQRALVEAGVTGMRLAGTPHFIDVALKHAFDTGQHVGPRLFTCGWFLTTTAGHALGTGFALPCDGPAGFVRTIREHIQAGVDHVKLNLTGGIMGPAWDRHEDSFLMEDELHAAFAICHQRGFKVMAHAASPDAVKAALRLGAHSVEHGYALDDECLTLFRERAAWYVPTLGITHLTPGQAESPWENQWVEQRALSPDLIRRAEDAAPAHRTWFRRALDAGVKMALGSDVRPVRDGALLELALWVKAGATPWQTLQAATRRSAEMCGAGRDLGTIEVGKLADLIVVRENPLDDIDNVRALELVFKAGRLVADHRQREGGEPRRRP
;
A
#
# COMPACT_ATOMS: atom_id res chain seq x y z
N MET A 1 21.43 27.58 -7.20
CA MET A 1 20.91 27.15 -5.88
C MET A 1 19.77 26.16 -6.14
N PRO A 2 19.58 25.12 -5.34
CA PRO A 2 18.40 24.27 -5.47
C PRO A 2 17.12 25.11 -5.32
N ALA A 3 16.05 24.71 -6.03
CA ALA A 3 14.78 25.42 -5.93
C ALA A 3 14.26 25.33 -4.48
N ARG A 4 13.92 26.47 -3.89
CA ARG A 4 13.37 26.55 -2.52
C ARG A 4 11.87 26.73 -2.58
N LEU A 5 11.14 25.87 -1.86
CA LEU A 5 9.69 25.91 -1.70
C LEU A 5 9.36 26.11 -0.22
N VAL A 6 8.44 27.02 0.07
CA VAL A 6 7.94 27.24 1.43
C VAL A 6 6.43 27.02 1.44
N LEU A 7 5.99 26.03 2.20
CA LEU A 7 4.58 25.74 2.49
C LEU A 7 4.22 26.47 3.78
N THR A 8 3.24 27.36 3.73
CA THR A 8 2.84 28.22 4.88
C THR A 8 1.39 27.95 5.28
N ASN A 9 1.05 28.35 6.50
CA ASN A 9 -0.31 28.24 7.05
C ASN A 9 -0.85 26.79 7.03
N ALA A 10 0.01 25.82 7.36
CA ALA A 10 -0.34 24.41 7.41
C ALA A 10 -0.90 24.02 8.77
N ASN A 11 -1.92 23.16 8.79
CA ASN A 11 -2.22 22.29 9.90
C ASN A 11 -1.40 21.00 9.71
N LEU A 12 -0.26 20.89 10.39
CA LEU A 12 0.70 19.82 10.17
C LEU A 12 0.34 18.56 10.96
N ILE A 13 0.25 17.44 10.27
CA ILE A 13 0.19 16.08 10.82
C ILE A 13 1.46 15.35 10.36
N ASP A 14 2.46 15.28 11.21
CA ASP A 14 3.81 14.80 10.87
C ASP A 14 3.97 13.26 10.82
N ALA A 15 2.95 12.51 11.28
CA ALA A 15 2.94 11.06 11.50
C ALA A 15 3.96 10.57 12.56
N VAL A 16 4.54 11.47 13.35
CA VAL A 16 5.44 11.17 14.49
C VAL A 16 4.74 11.46 15.80
N THR A 17 4.23 12.69 15.93
CA THR A 17 3.59 13.19 17.15
C THR A 17 2.08 13.19 16.99
N PRO A 18 1.31 12.56 17.89
CA PRO A 18 -0.15 12.59 17.80
C PRO A 18 -0.70 14.03 17.81
N GLY A 19 -1.63 14.32 16.90
CA GLY A 19 -2.33 15.60 16.83
C GLY A 19 -1.91 16.48 15.66
N VAL A 20 -2.28 17.74 15.75
CA VAL A 20 -2.10 18.76 14.70
C VAL A 20 -1.29 19.94 15.23
N VAL A 21 -0.27 20.35 14.49
CA VAL A 21 0.45 21.60 14.75
C VAL A 21 -0.11 22.67 13.83
N ALA A 22 -0.90 23.59 14.40
CA ALA A 22 -1.57 24.63 13.63
C ALA A 22 -0.61 25.76 13.21
N GLY A 23 -0.84 26.32 12.01
CA GLY A 23 -0.10 27.45 11.47
C GLY A 23 1.36 27.13 11.11
N ALA A 24 1.72 25.86 11.01
CA ALA A 24 3.08 25.45 10.71
C ALA A 24 3.54 25.92 9.32
N SER A 25 4.87 26.03 9.17
CA SER A 25 5.52 26.23 7.87
C SER A 25 6.58 25.15 7.65
N VAL A 26 6.65 24.64 6.41
CA VAL A 26 7.63 23.62 6.00
C VAL A 26 8.41 24.16 4.81
N THR A 27 9.74 24.21 4.96
CA THR A 27 10.66 24.62 3.90
C THR A 27 11.31 23.40 3.27
N VAL A 28 11.30 23.37 1.94
CA VAL A 28 11.90 22.31 1.12
C VAL A 28 12.99 22.94 0.23
N GLU A 29 14.16 22.34 0.18
CA GLU A 29 15.24 22.68 -0.77
C GLU A 29 15.57 21.45 -1.62
N GLY A 30 15.43 21.62 -2.93
CA GLY A 30 15.52 20.48 -3.85
C GLY A 30 14.39 19.50 -3.60
N ASP A 31 14.71 18.32 -3.10
CA ASP A 31 13.77 17.24 -2.80
C ASP A 31 13.58 16.99 -1.30
N ARG A 32 14.31 17.75 -0.41
CA ARG A 32 14.32 17.48 1.04
C ARG A 32 13.73 18.61 1.86
N ILE A 33 13.11 18.22 2.96
CA ILE A 33 12.64 19.12 4.01
C ILE A 33 13.87 19.62 4.78
N VAL A 34 14.06 20.94 4.84
CA VAL A 34 15.20 21.55 5.52
C VAL A 34 14.82 22.29 6.79
N GLU A 35 13.56 22.71 6.92
CA GLU A 35 13.08 23.44 8.09
C GLU A 35 11.60 23.19 8.33
N ILE A 36 11.22 23.07 9.60
CA ILE A 36 9.82 23.00 10.05
C ILE A 36 9.67 24.01 11.20
N LEU A 37 8.74 24.95 11.05
CA LEU A 37 8.45 25.97 12.06
C LEU A 37 7.02 25.81 12.54
N ASP A 38 6.83 26.00 13.85
CA ASP A 38 5.50 26.22 14.43
C ASP A 38 4.98 27.61 14.04
N GLY A 39 3.68 27.86 14.16
CA GLY A 39 3.05 29.14 13.77
C GLY A 39 3.55 30.38 14.53
N ARG A 40 4.52 30.24 15.45
CA ARG A 40 5.12 31.35 16.21
C ARG A 40 6.30 32.01 15.47
N ARG A 41 6.85 31.34 14.47
CA ARG A 41 8.02 31.79 13.71
C ARG A 41 7.71 31.83 12.23
N SER A 42 8.24 32.85 11.53
CA SER A 42 8.09 32.98 10.09
C SER A 42 9.33 32.43 9.36
N PRO A 43 9.13 31.67 8.28
CA PRO A 43 10.24 31.17 7.47
C PRO A 43 10.87 32.29 6.65
N ALA A 44 12.14 32.11 6.27
CA ALA A 44 12.78 33.01 5.32
C ALA A 44 12.18 32.80 3.92
N MET A 45 11.58 33.85 3.35
CA MET A 45 10.84 33.77 2.09
C MET A 45 11.65 34.26 0.87
N GLN A 46 12.82 34.87 1.09
CA GLN A 46 13.63 35.43 0.00
C GLN A 46 14.08 34.36 -1.00
N GLY A 47 13.74 34.55 -2.28
CA GLY A 47 14.10 33.63 -3.35
C GLY A 47 13.34 32.29 -3.35
N ALA A 48 12.31 32.13 -2.50
CA ALA A 48 11.51 30.93 -2.42
C ALA A 48 10.19 31.06 -3.21
N ARG A 49 9.74 29.94 -3.76
CA ARG A 49 8.34 29.78 -4.19
C ARG A 49 7.49 29.55 -2.93
N ILE A 50 6.52 30.42 -2.69
CA ILE A 50 5.63 30.32 -1.54
C ILE A 50 4.32 29.69 -1.98
N VAL A 51 3.84 28.70 -1.22
CA VAL A 51 2.52 28.10 -1.38
C VAL A 51 1.78 28.22 -0.05
N ASP A 52 0.79 29.09 -0.02
CA ASP A 52 -0.11 29.23 1.12
C ASP A 52 -1.13 28.08 1.12
N LEU A 53 -1.13 27.28 2.20
CA LEU A 53 -2.03 26.15 2.37
C LEU A 53 -3.38 26.55 2.97
N ARG A 54 -3.56 27.81 3.36
CA ARG A 54 -4.83 28.38 3.83
C ARG A 54 -5.50 27.58 4.96
N GLY A 55 -4.71 26.99 5.83
CA GLY A 55 -5.18 26.11 6.91
C GLY A 55 -5.48 24.67 6.49
N GLY A 56 -5.11 24.27 5.28
CA GLY A 56 -5.16 22.88 4.83
C GLY A 56 -4.24 21.97 5.67
N TYR A 57 -4.58 20.70 5.76
CA TYR A 57 -3.84 19.71 6.54
C TYR A 57 -2.72 19.11 5.69
N LEU A 58 -1.49 19.33 6.13
CA LEU A 58 -0.26 18.82 5.48
C LEU A 58 0.14 17.50 6.13
N LEU A 59 0.21 16.44 5.32
CA LEU A 59 0.57 15.08 5.73
C LEU A 59 1.72 14.53 4.89
N PRO A 60 2.44 13.48 5.37
CA PRO A 60 3.24 12.65 4.48
C PRO A 60 2.34 12.06 3.39
N GLY A 61 2.88 11.85 2.21
CA GLY A 61 2.16 11.13 1.16
C GLY A 61 1.75 9.73 1.60
N LEU A 62 0.59 9.28 1.17
CA LEU A 62 0.04 7.98 1.51
C LEU A 62 0.85 6.84 0.88
N TRP A 63 0.76 5.68 1.51
CA TRP A 63 1.32 4.41 1.03
C TRP A 63 0.23 3.34 0.95
N ASP A 64 0.36 2.47 -0.05
CA ASP A 64 -0.35 1.20 -0.13
C ASP A 64 0.66 0.05 -0.20
N ALA A 65 0.70 -0.77 0.83
CA ALA A 65 1.71 -1.80 0.99
C ALA A 65 1.32 -3.17 0.40
N HIS A 66 0.20 -3.25 -0.30
CA HIS A 66 -0.23 -4.45 -1.03
C HIS A 66 -1.03 -4.06 -2.25
N VAL A 67 -0.37 -3.98 -3.40
CA VAL A 67 -0.93 -3.46 -4.64
C VAL A 67 -0.72 -4.41 -5.80
N HIS A 68 -1.79 -4.64 -6.57
CA HIS A 68 -1.74 -5.09 -7.96
C HIS A 68 -2.16 -3.93 -8.86
N LEU A 69 -1.30 -3.49 -9.78
CA LEU A 69 -1.53 -2.27 -10.57
C LEU A 69 -2.77 -2.33 -11.48
N GLU A 70 -3.17 -3.51 -11.92
CA GLU A 70 -4.46 -3.84 -12.53
C GLU A 70 -4.51 -5.34 -12.87
N TRP A 71 -5.73 -5.85 -13.07
CA TRP A 71 -5.93 -7.12 -13.78
C TRP A 71 -5.76 -6.89 -15.28
N PRO A 72 -5.12 -7.79 -16.01
CA PRO A 72 -5.22 -7.80 -17.46
C PRO A 72 -6.68 -7.96 -17.87
N ARG A 73 -7.35 -6.87 -18.19
CA ARG A 73 -8.77 -6.89 -18.59
C ARG A 73 -8.98 -7.60 -19.93
N VAL A 74 -7.92 -7.72 -20.69
CA VAL A 74 -7.89 -8.46 -21.95
C VAL A 74 -6.88 -9.59 -21.79
N PRO A 75 -7.29 -10.86 -21.77
CA PRO A 75 -6.37 -12.00 -21.60
C PRO A 75 -5.25 -12.04 -22.66
N GLN A 76 -5.39 -11.28 -23.74
CA GLN A 76 -4.46 -11.19 -24.86
C GLN A 76 -3.71 -9.85 -24.92
N ALA A 77 -3.84 -8.99 -23.89
CA ALA A 77 -3.10 -7.74 -23.88
C ALA A 77 -1.59 -8.03 -23.91
N GLY A 78 -0.90 -7.44 -24.86
CA GLY A 78 0.55 -7.55 -24.97
C GLY A 78 1.27 -6.78 -23.84
N VAL A 79 2.54 -7.08 -23.64
CA VAL A 79 3.37 -6.40 -22.63
C VAL A 79 3.33 -4.86 -22.79
N PRO A 80 3.37 -4.27 -24.00
CA PRO A 80 3.27 -2.82 -24.17
C PRO A 80 1.96 -2.23 -23.61
N GLU A 81 0.81 -2.88 -23.87
CA GLU A 81 -0.50 -2.43 -23.40
C GLU A 81 -0.62 -2.51 -21.88
N LEU A 82 -0.16 -3.62 -21.28
CA LEU A 82 -0.11 -3.78 -19.83
C LEU A 82 0.80 -2.73 -19.20
N THR A 83 1.95 -2.45 -19.81
CA THR A 83 2.88 -1.42 -19.31
C THR A 83 2.22 -0.04 -19.34
N ALA A 84 1.55 0.33 -20.42
CA ALA A 84 0.85 1.61 -20.53
C ALA A 84 -0.29 1.72 -19.50
N GLN A 85 -1.04 0.64 -19.29
CA GLN A 85 -2.12 0.58 -18.29
C GLN A 85 -1.58 0.72 -16.86
N TYR A 86 -0.51 -0.02 -16.51
CA TYR A 86 0.09 0.00 -15.19
C TYR A 86 0.74 1.36 -14.89
N LEU A 87 1.41 1.96 -15.87
CA LEU A 87 1.93 3.32 -15.76
C LEU A 87 0.82 4.31 -15.44
N ALA A 88 -0.27 4.29 -16.22
CA ALA A 88 -1.40 5.20 -16.03
C ALA A 88 -2.06 5.02 -14.65
N ASN A 89 -2.24 3.77 -14.19
CA ASN A 89 -2.86 3.47 -12.90
C ASN A 89 -1.98 3.91 -11.71
N ALA A 90 -0.67 3.67 -11.79
CA ALA A 90 0.27 4.14 -10.78
C ALA A 90 0.29 5.69 -10.70
N GLN A 91 0.30 6.36 -11.86
CA GLN A 91 0.26 7.83 -11.92
C GLN A 91 -1.06 8.40 -11.37
N ARG A 92 -2.20 7.77 -11.71
CA ARG A 92 -3.51 8.19 -11.16
C ARG A 92 -3.57 8.05 -9.65
N ALA A 93 -3.07 6.95 -9.09
CA ALA A 93 -3.03 6.78 -7.64
C ALA A 93 -2.18 7.86 -6.95
N LEU A 94 -1.07 8.29 -7.57
CA LEU A 94 -0.28 9.41 -7.07
C LEU A 94 -1.07 10.71 -7.13
N VAL A 95 -1.58 11.10 -8.32
CA VAL A 95 -2.13 12.45 -8.51
C VAL A 95 -3.57 12.61 -8.05
N GLU A 96 -4.38 11.54 -8.05
CA GLU A 96 -5.81 11.60 -7.69
C GLU A 96 -6.08 11.16 -6.24
N ALA A 97 -5.19 10.38 -5.64
CA ALA A 97 -5.35 9.84 -4.28
C ALA A 97 -4.18 10.15 -3.33
N GLY A 98 -3.11 10.78 -3.80
CA GLY A 98 -1.96 11.12 -2.95
C GLY A 98 -1.14 9.92 -2.49
N VAL A 99 -1.23 8.76 -3.18
CA VAL A 99 -0.45 7.57 -2.88
C VAL A 99 0.96 7.73 -3.47
N THR A 100 1.92 8.07 -2.62
CA THR A 100 3.30 8.39 -3.01
C THR A 100 4.24 7.19 -2.95
N GLY A 101 3.83 6.11 -2.27
CA GLY A 101 4.58 4.86 -2.17
C GLY A 101 3.69 3.64 -2.33
N MET A 102 4.19 2.61 -3.02
CA MET A 102 3.47 1.36 -3.27
C MET A 102 4.40 0.16 -3.14
N ARG A 103 3.95 -0.88 -2.44
CA ARG A 103 4.59 -2.20 -2.47
C ARG A 103 3.76 -3.15 -3.32
N LEU A 104 4.35 -3.61 -4.42
CA LEU A 104 3.69 -4.49 -5.40
C LEU A 104 3.60 -5.92 -4.85
N ALA A 105 2.49 -6.58 -5.14
CA ALA A 105 2.19 -7.94 -4.66
C ALA A 105 2.08 -8.96 -5.80
N GLY A 106 2.40 -8.55 -7.03
CA GLY A 106 2.41 -9.38 -8.23
C GLY A 106 2.26 -8.53 -9.48
N THR A 107 3.25 -8.64 -10.39
CA THR A 107 3.27 -7.89 -11.65
C THR A 107 3.90 -8.76 -12.73
N PRO A 108 3.20 -9.04 -13.84
CA PRO A 108 3.74 -9.86 -14.89
C PRO A 108 4.89 -9.18 -15.62
N HIS A 109 5.78 -10.00 -16.17
CA HIS A 109 6.86 -9.58 -17.07
C HIS A 109 7.82 -8.54 -16.45
N PHE A 110 7.91 -8.46 -15.12
CA PHE A 110 8.72 -7.47 -14.40
C PHE A 110 8.45 -6.02 -14.82
N ILE A 111 7.20 -5.73 -15.24
CA ILE A 111 6.79 -4.37 -15.61
C ILE A 111 6.98 -3.40 -14.42
N ASP A 112 6.76 -3.87 -13.20
CA ASP A 112 7.00 -3.09 -11.99
C ASP A 112 8.46 -2.62 -11.86
N VAL A 113 9.41 -3.47 -12.18
CA VAL A 113 10.85 -3.14 -12.17
C VAL A 113 11.15 -2.06 -13.22
N ALA A 114 10.57 -2.19 -14.42
CA ALA A 114 10.73 -1.18 -15.49
C ALA A 114 10.10 0.17 -15.09
N LEU A 115 8.89 0.15 -14.50
CA LEU A 115 8.21 1.35 -14.02
C LEU A 115 8.97 2.00 -12.86
N LYS A 116 9.49 1.21 -11.91
CA LYS A 116 10.34 1.72 -10.84
C LYS A 116 11.53 2.48 -11.41
N HIS A 117 12.23 1.89 -12.36
CA HIS A 117 13.37 2.55 -13.01
C HIS A 117 12.94 3.87 -13.69
N ALA A 118 11.82 3.88 -14.43
CA ALA A 118 11.32 5.06 -15.10
C ALA A 118 10.93 6.19 -14.14
N PHE A 119 10.38 5.85 -12.97
CA PHE A 119 10.04 6.82 -11.92
C PHE A 119 11.27 7.31 -11.16
N ASP A 120 12.20 6.42 -10.80
CA ASP A 120 13.40 6.75 -10.05
C ASP A 120 14.38 7.63 -10.86
N THR A 121 14.42 7.42 -12.19
CA THR A 121 15.23 8.24 -13.11
C THR A 121 14.55 9.54 -13.58
N GLY A 122 13.27 9.74 -13.19
CA GLY A 122 12.50 10.92 -13.56
C GLY A 122 12.02 10.96 -15.02
N GLN A 123 12.10 9.84 -15.76
CA GLN A 123 11.53 9.73 -17.11
C GLN A 123 10.00 9.89 -17.07
N HIS A 124 9.39 9.41 -16.00
CA HIS A 124 7.97 9.59 -15.70
C HIS A 124 7.78 10.01 -14.24
N VAL A 125 6.73 10.78 -13.98
CA VAL A 125 6.31 11.09 -12.61
C VAL A 125 5.42 9.94 -12.13
N GLY A 126 5.75 9.36 -10.97
CA GLY A 126 4.98 8.27 -10.37
C GLY A 126 5.31 8.07 -8.89
N PRO A 127 4.59 7.16 -8.22
CA PRO A 127 4.88 6.78 -6.84
C PRO A 127 6.23 6.06 -6.73
N ARG A 128 6.76 5.94 -5.52
CA ARG A 128 7.91 5.06 -5.26
C ARG A 128 7.42 3.62 -5.24
N LEU A 129 8.02 2.78 -6.07
CA LEU A 129 7.64 1.38 -6.19
C LEU A 129 8.63 0.47 -5.45
N PHE A 130 8.09 -0.50 -4.72
CA PHE A 130 8.80 -1.64 -4.16
C PHE A 130 8.31 -2.88 -4.86
N THR A 131 9.16 -3.51 -5.63
CA THR A 131 8.81 -4.45 -6.71
C THR A 131 9.00 -5.89 -6.31
N CYS A 132 8.18 -6.80 -6.84
CA CYS A 132 8.31 -8.24 -6.63
C CYS A 132 8.31 -9.06 -7.92
N GLY A 133 7.99 -8.47 -9.08
CA GLY A 133 7.73 -9.24 -10.29
C GLY A 133 6.47 -10.10 -10.16
N TRP A 134 6.50 -11.31 -10.71
CA TRP A 134 5.43 -12.28 -10.53
C TRP A 134 5.30 -12.71 -9.07
N PHE A 135 4.09 -13.04 -8.63
CA PHE A 135 3.99 -13.80 -7.40
C PHE A 135 4.07 -15.31 -7.66
N LEU A 136 4.72 -16.04 -6.77
CA LEU A 136 5.05 -17.42 -6.95
C LEU A 136 4.03 -18.31 -6.25
N THR A 137 3.51 -19.30 -6.97
CA THR A 137 2.54 -20.28 -6.51
C THR A 137 2.89 -21.66 -7.08
N THR A 138 2.13 -22.69 -6.77
CA THR A 138 2.27 -24.02 -7.40
C THR A 138 1.36 -24.18 -8.61
N THR A 139 1.54 -25.21 -9.41
CA THR A 139 0.51 -25.67 -10.36
C THR A 139 -0.80 -25.90 -9.59
N ALA A 140 -1.92 -25.39 -10.11
CA ALA A 140 -3.21 -25.34 -9.43
C ALA A 140 -3.20 -24.55 -8.10
N GLY A 141 -2.22 -23.69 -7.88
CA GLY A 141 -2.15 -22.80 -6.71
C GLY A 141 -2.97 -21.53 -6.90
N HIS A 142 -3.01 -20.71 -5.82
CA HIS A 142 -3.80 -19.48 -5.76
C HIS A 142 -3.48 -18.52 -6.91
N ALA A 143 -4.54 -17.92 -7.45
CA ALA A 143 -4.51 -16.90 -8.49
C ALA A 143 -3.84 -17.32 -9.82
N LEU A 144 -3.56 -18.61 -10.00
CA LEU A 144 -3.10 -19.12 -11.30
C LEU A 144 -4.19 -18.86 -12.36
N GLY A 145 -3.79 -18.30 -13.50
CA GLY A 145 -4.73 -17.86 -14.55
C GLY A 145 -5.16 -16.39 -14.46
N THR A 146 -4.78 -15.68 -13.40
CA THR A 146 -5.06 -14.23 -13.27
C THR A 146 -4.13 -13.36 -14.14
N GLY A 147 -3.03 -13.95 -14.63
CA GLY A 147 -2.05 -13.25 -15.46
C GLY A 147 -0.89 -12.61 -14.69
N PHE A 148 -0.84 -12.73 -13.36
CA PHE A 148 0.30 -12.23 -12.56
C PHE A 148 0.90 -13.28 -11.59
N ALA A 149 0.35 -14.49 -11.56
CA ALA A 149 0.93 -15.62 -10.84
C ALA A 149 1.80 -16.49 -11.77
N LEU A 150 2.91 -16.97 -11.25
CA LEU A 150 3.82 -17.88 -11.94
C LEU A 150 3.93 -19.20 -11.18
N PRO A 151 3.60 -20.35 -11.81
CA PRO A 151 3.69 -21.63 -11.14
C PRO A 151 5.16 -22.07 -10.97
N CYS A 152 5.46 -22.57 -9.78
CA CYS A 152 6.72 -23.17 -9.40
C CYS A 152 6.40 -24.49 -8.72
N ASP A 153 6.97 -25.59 -9.16
CA ASP A 153 6.77 -26.91 -8.57
C ASP A 153 8.11 -27.50 -8.14
N GLY A 154 8.11 -28.06 -6.95
CA GLY A 154 9.27 -28.64 -6.31
C GLY A 154 10.32 -27.62 -5.85
N PRO A 155 11.21 -28.01 -4.91
CA PRO A 155 12.24 -27.11 -4.37
C PRO A 155 13.13 -26.46 -5.43
N ALA A 156 13.51 -27.21 -6.46
CA ALA A 156 14.37 -26.71 -7.55
C ALA A 156 13.64 -25.66 -8.41
N GLY A 157 12.32 -25.81 -8.62
CA GLY A 157 11.47 -24.85 -9.34
C GLY A 157 11.47 -23.51 -8.62
N PHE A 158 11.15 -23.49 -7.32
CA PHE A 158 11.17 -22.27 -6.52
C PHE A 158 12.55 -21.62 -6.48
N VAL A 159 13.61 -22.38 -6.22
CA VAL A 159 14.98 -21.84 -6.17
C VAL A 159 15.38 -21.19 -7.49
N ARG A 160 15.09 -21.81 -8.63
CA ARG A 160 15.39 -21.26 -9.96
C ARG A 160 14.62 -19.95 -10.19
N THR A 161 13.31 -19.99 -10.00
CA THR A 161 12.44 -18.83 -10.29
C THR A 161 12.74 -17.65 -9.36
N ILE A 162 13.03 -17.90 -8.08
CA ILE A 162 13.45 -16.83 -7.17
C ILE A 162 14.79 -16.21 -7.62
N ARG A 163 15.75 -16.99 -8.11
CA ARG A 163 17.00 -16.46 -8.66
C ARG A 163 16.76 -15.59 -9.90
N GLU A 164 15.82 -15.98 -10.76
CA GLU A 164 15.41 -15.17 -11.93
C GLU A 164 14.79 -13.84 -11.51
N HIS A 165 13.95 -13.82 -10.46
CA HIS A 165 13.40 -12.60 -9.87
C HIS A 165 14.50 -11.69 -9.31
N ILE A 166 15.43 -12.25 -8.55
CA ILE A 166 16.60 -11.53 -8.02
C ILE A 166 17.43 -10.93 -9.16
N GLN A 167 17.66 -11.71 -10.22
CA GLN A 167 18.39 -11.23 -11.41
C GLN A 167 17.65 -10.10 -12.13
N ALA A 168 16.31 -10.13 -12.16
CA ALA A 168 15.49 -9.09 -12.74
C ALA A 168 15.50 -7.77 -11.92
N GLY A 169 15.96 -7.79 -10.66
CA GLY A 169 16.13 -6.61 -9.83
C GLY A 169 14.91 -6.26 -8.98
N VAL A 170 14.14 -7.26 -8.52
CA VAL A 170 13.03 -7.04 -7.58
C VAL A 170 13.54 -6.65 -6.18
N ASP A 171 12.71 -5.97 -5.39
CA ASP A 171 13.03 -5.57 -4.02
C ASP A 171 12.69 -6.66 -2.99
N HIS A 172 11.72 -7.52 -3.29
CA HIS A 172 11.27 -8.61 -2.43
C HIS A 172 10.65 -9.74 -3.27
N VAL A 173 10.40 -10.88 -2.63
CA VAL A 173 9.77 -12.04 -3.26
C VAL A 173 8.37 -12.24 -2.67
N LYS A 174 7.35 -12.37 -3.52
CA LYS A 174 5.97 -12.71 -3.11
C LYS A 174 5.75 -14.20 -3.28
N LEU A 175 5.39 -14.88 -2.17
CA LEU A 175 5.03 -16.30 -2.14
C LEU A 175 3.55 -16.47 -1.76
N ASN A 176 2.86 -17.38 -2.42
CA ASN A 176 1.50 -17.79 -2.08
C ASN A 176 1.53 -19.16 -1.39
N LEU A 177 1.25 -19.15 -0.08
CA LEU A 177 1.26 -20.37 0.72
C LEU A 177 -0.12 -21.06 0.73
N THR A 178 -1.19 -20.28 0.66
CA THR A 178 -2.57 -20.80 0.72
C THR A 178 -3.38 -20.35 -0.49
N GLY A 179 -4.58 -20.90 -0.61
CA GLY A 179 -5.61 -20.30 -1.46
C GLY A 179 -6.10 -18.95 -0.92
N GLY A 180 -7.05 -18.37 -1.63
CA GLY A 180 -7.64 -17.07 -1.30
C GLY A 180 -9.14 -17.02 -1.45
N ILE A 181 -9.74 -15.86 -1.18
CA ILE A 181 -11.18 -15.62 -1.33
C ILE A 181 -11.55 -15.37 -2.80
N MET A 182 -10.71 -14.63 -3.52
CA MET A 182 -11.02 -14.13 -4.87
C MET A 182 -10.58 -15.10 -5.98
N GLY A 183 -10.72 -16.40 -5.76
CA GLY A 183 -10.37 -17.46 -6.70
C GLY A 183 -11.56 -18.37 -7.05
N PRO A 184 -11.38 -19.37 -7.92
CA PRO A 184 -12.39 -20.40 -8.19
C PRO A 184 -12.72 -21.22 -6.93
N ALA A 185 -13.74 -22.06 -7.00
CA ALA A 185 -14.26 -22.81 -5.83
C ALA A 185 -13.23 -23.73 -5.17
N TRP A 186 -12.27 -24.25 -5.93
CA TRP A 186 -11.19 -25.11 -5.40
C TRP A 186 -10.03 -24.30 -4.75
N ASP A 187 -9.97 -22.99 -5.00
CA ASP A 187 -8.95 -22.09 -4.45
C ASP A 187 -9.43 -21.56 -3.10
N ARG A 188 -9.35 -22.42 -2.08
CA ARG A 188 -9.87 -22.10 -0.75
C ARG A 188 -8.78 -21.54 0.13
N HIS A 189 -9.10 -20.50 0.87
CA HIS A 189 -8.13 -19.78 1.72
C HIS A 189 -7.63 -20.61 2.92
N GLU A 190 -8.32 -21.71 3.26
CA GLU A 190 -7.90 -22.62 4.30
C GLU A 190 -6.84 -23.65 3.81
N ASP A 191 -6.79 -23.90 2.50
CA ASP A 191 -5.97 -24.94 1.93
C ASP A 191 -4.53 -24.44 1.67
N SER A 192 -3.54 -25.17 2.13
CA SER A 192 -2.12 -24.92 1.82
C SER A 192 -1.74 -25.61 0.53
N PHE A 193 -1.00 -24.91 -0.34
CA PHE A 193 -0.61 -25.42 -1.65
C PHE A 193 0.87 -25.82 -1.75
N LEU A 194 1.73 -25.26 -0.91
CA LEU A 194 3.15 -25.56 -0.93
C LEU A 194 3.47 -26.70 0.03
N MET A 195 4.27 -27.63 -0.44
CA MET A 195 4.85 -28.68 0.39
C MET A 195 5.93 -28.09 1.31
N GLU A 196 6.25 -28.79 2.40
CA GLU A 196 7.22 -28.34 3.39
C GLU A 196 8.61 -28.09 2.80
N ASP A 197 9.07 -28.97 1.92
CA ASP A 197 10.36 -28.86 1.25
C ASP A 197 10.41 -27.69 0.24
N GLU A 198 9.29 -27.38 -0.43
CA GLU A 198 9.14 -26.21 -1.30
C GLU A 198 9.23 -24.92 -0.49
N LEU A 199 8.51 -24.83 0.63
CA LEU A 199 8.57 -23.69 1.56
C LEU A 199 10.00 -23.49 2.07
N HIS A 200 10.63 -24.53 2.59
CA HIS A 200 12.00 -24.44 3.09
C HIS A 200 12.99 -23.98 2.02
N ALA A 201 12.90 -24.50 0.80
CA ALA A 201 13.78 -24.12 -0.30
C ALA A 201 13.57 -22.66 -0.73
N ALA A 202 12.31 -22.21 -0.84
CA ALA A 202 11.97 -20.84 -1.21
C ALA A 202 12.48 -19.83 -0.17
N PHE A 203 12.24 -20.09 1.13
CA PHE A 203 12.73 -19.21 2.19
C PHE A 203 14.26 -19.24 2.31
N ALA A 204 14.89 -20.41 2.20
CA ALA A 204 16.34 -20.54 2.30
C ALA A 204 17.07 -19.74 1.23
N ILE A 205 16.63 -19.78 -0.04
CA ILE A 205 17.25 -19.00 -1.11
C ILE A 205 17.02 -17.48 -0.94
N CYS A 206 15.84 -17.06 -0.48
CA CYS A 206 15.59 -15.66 -0.17
C CYS A 206 16.52 -15.15 0.93
N HIS A 207 16.64 -15.88 2.04
CA HIS A 207 17.50 -15.49 3.16
C HIS A 207 18.97 -15.50 2.79
N GLN A 208 19.43 -16.52 2.05
CA GLN A 208 20.82 -16.60 1.57
C GLN A 208 21.21 -15.35 0.74
N ARG A 209 20.24 -14.79 0.02
CA ARG A 209 20.45 -13.64 -0.86
C ARG A 209 20.03 -12.31 -0.22
N GLY A 210 19.59 -12.31 1.05
CA GLY A 210 19.15 -11.12 1.78
C GLY A 210 17.81 -10.51 1.31
N PHE A 211 16.96 -11.32 0.65
CA PHE A 211 15.66 -10.87 0.15
C PHE A 211 14.55 -11.09 1.17
N LYS A 212 13.67 -10.11 1.28
CA LYS A 212 12.47 -10.20 2.11
C LYS A 212 11.42 -11.08 1.44
N VAL A 213 10.70 -11.86 2.24
CA VAL A 213 9.56 -12.66 1.79
C VAL A 213 8.26 -11.97 2.21
N MET A 214 7.42 -11.68 1.24
CA MET A 214 6.04 -11.25 1.36
C MET A 214 5.15 -12.48 1.19
N ALA A 215 4.52 -12.97 2.26
CA ALA A 215 3.81 -14.23 2.28
C ALA A 215 2.28 -14.03 2.25
N HIS A 216 1.61 -14.45 1.19
CA HIS A 216 0.17 -14.68 1.22
C HIS A 216 -0.09 -15.92 2.07
N ALA A 217 -0.73 -15.76 3.22
CA ALA A 217 -1.09 -16.84 4.12
C ALA A 217 -2.38 -16.49 4.86
N ALA A 218 -3.41 -17.28 4.67
CA ALA A 218 -4.76 -16.96 5.11
C ALA A 218 -5.24 -17.82 6.28
N SER A 219 -4.63 -18.99 6.52
CA SER A 219 -4.95 -19.88 7.63
C SER A 219 -3.91 -19.79 8.76
N PRO A 220 -4.28 -20.09 10.03
CA PRO A 220 -3.35 -20.01 11.17
C PRO A 220 -2.08 -20.84 10.96
N ASP A 221 -2.19 -22.05 10.41
CA ASP A 221 -1.04 -22.94 10.22
C ASP A 221 -0.07 -22.40 9.16
N ALA A 222 -0.59 -21.88 8.06
CA ALA A 222 0.25 -21.26 7.03
C ALA A 222 0.92 -19.97 7.53
N VAL A 223 0.20 -19.16 8.33
CA VAL A 223 0.78 -17.96 8.96
C VAL A 223 1.91 -18.33 9.92
N LYS A 224 1.70 -19.35 10.78
CA LYS A 224 2.74 -19.85 11.68
C LYS A 224 3.94 -20.39 10.91
N ALA A 225 3.72 -21.15 9.84
CA ALA A 225 4.79 -21.66 8.99
C ALA A 225 5.60 -20.53 8.37
N ALA A 226 4.93 -19.52 7.76
CA ALA A 226 5.58 -18.34 7.21
C ALA A 226 6.43 -17.60 8.24
N LEU A 227 5.86 -17.34 9.43
CA LEU A 227 6.55 -16.61 10.51
C LEU A 227 7.75 -17.39 11.08
N ARG A 228 7.62 -18.70 11.26
CA ARG A 228 8.72 -19.56 11.72
C ARG A 228 9.87 -19.61 10.72
N LEU A 229 9.56 -19.61 9.43
CA LEU A 229 10.53 -19.54 8.34
C LEU A 229 11.09 -18.14 8.10
N GLY A 230 10.62 -17.12 8.83
CA GLY A 230 11.16 -15.76 8.77
C GLY A 230 10.57 -14.89 7.67
N ALA A 231 9.27 -15.02 7.38
CA ALA A 231 8.56 -14.08 6.53
C ALA A 231 8.73 -12.64 7.05
N HIS A 232 9.03 -11.71 6.16
CA HIS A 232 9.10 -10.30 6.51
C HIS A 232 7.71 -9.73 6.77
N SER A 233 6.73 -10.14 5.96
CA SER A 233 5.34 -9.80 6.16
C SER A 233 4.43 -10.95 5.82
N VAL A 234 3.29 -11.00 6.50
CA VAL A 234 2.16 -11.87 6.18
C VAL A 234 1.01 -10.99 5.71
N GLU A 235 0.47 -11.36 4.58
CA GLU A 235 -0.63 -10.68 3.91
C GLU A 235 -1.93 -11.46 4.20
N HIS A 236 -3.03 -10.72 4.31
CA HIS A 236 -4.38 -11.21 4.56
C HIS A 236 -4.61 -11.75 5.98
N GLY A 237 -4.12 -12.96 6.30
CA GLY A 237 -4.32 -13.53 7.65
C GLY A 237 -5.78 -13.51 8.07
N TYR A 238 -6.71 -13.97 7.20
CA TYR A 238 -8.17 -13.91 7.47
C TYR A 238 -8.56 -14.62 8.76
N ALA A 239 -7.84 -15.69 9.10
CA ALA A 239 -7.93 -16.34 10.40
C ALA A 239 -6.53 -16.44 11.02
N LEU A 240 -6.44 -16.10 12.29
CA LEU A 240 -5.23 -16.23 13.11
C LEU A 240 -5.57 -17.01 14.38
N ASP A 241 -4.55 -17.24 15.23
CA ASP A 241 -4.70 -17.69 16.60
C ASP A 241 -3.72 -16.92 17.53
N ASP A 242 -3.74 -17.21 18.80
CA ASP A 242 -2.89 -16.52 19.78
C ASP A 242 -1.40 -16.78 19.56
N GLU A 243 -1.06 -17.94 19.04
CA GLU A 243 0.31 -18.27 18.67
C GLU A 243 0.78 -17.44 17.47
N CYS A 244 -0.08 -17.18 16.48
CA CYS A 244 0.23 -16.26 15.40
C CYS A 244 0.61 -14.88 15.92
N LEU A 245 -0.16 -14.29 16.85
CA LEU A 245 0.13 -12.99 17.44
C LEU A 245 1.46 -12.99 18.20
N THR A 246 1.76 -14.07 18.89
CA THR A 246 3.04 -14.25 19.60
C THR A 246 4.20 -14.28 18.62
N LEU A 247 4.10 -15.09 17.55
CA LEU A 247 5.11 -15.21 16.54
C LEU A 247 5.34 -13.90 15.76
N PHE A 248 4.28 -13.16 15.43
CA PHE A 248 4.43 -11.83 14.81
C PHE A 248 5.33 -10.90 15.64
N ARG A 249 5.13 -10.87 16.97
CA ARG A 249 5.92 -10.03 17.86
C ARG A 249 7.34 -10.53 18.04
N GLU A 250 7.53 -11.83 18.26
CA GLU A 250 8.85 -12.46 18.45
C GLU A 250 9.73 -12.31 17.21
N ARG A 251 9.15 -12.47 16.03
CA ARG A 251 9.85 -12.32 14.73
C ARG A 251 9.93 -10.90 14.23
N ALA A 252 9.26 -9.96 14.94
CA ALA A 252 9.11 -8.56 14.50
C ALA A 252 8.60 -8.44 13.05
N ALA A 253 7.79 -9.40 12.59
CA ALA A 253 7.21 -9.47 11.27
C ALA A 253 6.05 -8.48 11.14
N TRP A 254 5.72 -8.09 9.91
CA TRP A 254 4.63 -7.19 9.60
C TRP A 254 3.36 -7.96 9.26
N TYR A 255 2.22 -7.42 9.66
CA TYR A 255 0.90 -7.87 9.25
C TYR A 255 0.26 -6.84 8.33
N VAL A 256 -0.19 -7.27 7.15
CA VAL A 256 -0.89 -6.45 6.16
C VAL A 256 -2.26 -7.08 5.91
N PRO A 257 -3.32 -6.60 6.59
CA PRO A 257 -4.59 -7.32 6.68
C PRO A 257 -5.41 -7.33 5.39
N THR A 258 -5.33 -6.27 4.56
CA THR A 258 -6.13 -6.16 3.32
C THR A 258 -7.64 -6.36 3.57
N LEU A 259 -8.20 -5.57 4.50
CA LEU A 259 -9.62 -5.68 4.89
C LEU A 259 -10.58 -5.55 3.69
N GLY A 260 -10.17 -4.81 2.65
CA GLY A 260 -10.94 -4.63 1.42
C GLY A 260 -11.35 -5.92 0.73
N ILE A 261 -10.63 -7.03 0.95
CA ILE A 261 -10.97 -8.32 0.37
C ILE A 261 -12.22 -8.92 1.01
N THR A 262 -12.37 -8.78 2.31
CA THR A 262 -13.45 -9.42 3.09
C THR A 262 -14.56 -8.46 3.54
N HIS A 263 -14.32 -7.14 3.50
CA HIS A 263 -15.21 -6.14 4.08
C HIS A 263 -15.80 -5.14 3.07
N LEU A 264 -15.71 -5.44 1.77
CA LEU A 264 -16.29 -4.63 0.70
C LEU A 264 -17.17 -5.49 -0.21
N THR A 265 -18.35 -5.84 0.30
CA THR A 265 -19.43 -6.52 -0.43
C THR A 265 -20.69 -5.64 -0.44
N PRO A 266 -21.69 -5.95 -1.29
CA PRO A 266 -22.95 -5.18 -1.31
C PRO A 266 -23.66 -5.13 0.05
N GLY A 267 -23.52 -6.16 0.88
CA GLY A 267 -24.11 -6.21 2.22
C GLY A 267 -23.34 -5.44 3.30
N GLN A 268 -22.13 -4.98 2.99
CA GLN A 268 -21.21 -4.35 3.95
C GLN A 268 -20.90 -2.87 3.62
N ALA A 269 -21.22 -2.42 2.41
CA ALA A 269 -21.03 -1.04 2.00
C ALA A 269 -21.99 -0.11 2.75
N GLU A 270 -21.47 0.94 3.37
CA GLU A 270 -22.23 1.86 4.23
C GLU A 270 -22.33 3.29 3.64
N SER A 271 -21.43 3.64 2.73
CA SER A 271 -21.42 4.96 2.09
C SER A 271 -21.83 4.89 0.62
N PRO A 272 -22.36 5.99 0.01
CA PRO A 272 -22.66 6.03 -1.42
C PRO A 272 -21.45 5.71 -2.30
N TRP A 273 -20.24 6.10 -1.88
CA TRP A 273 -19.01 5.81 -2.60
C TRP A 273 -18.65 4.31 -2.54
N GLU A 274 -18.74 3.69 -1.37
CA GLU A 274 -18.51 2.25 -1.24
C GLU A 274 -19.52 1.44 -2.07
N ASN A 275 -20.80 1.84 -2.03
CA ASN A 275 -21.83 1.19 -2.84
C ASN A 275 -21.52 1.27 -4.33
N GLN A 276 -21.19 2.47 -4.84
CA GLN A 276 -20.77 2.64 -6.23
C GLN A 276 -19.56 1.78 -6.58
N TRP A 277 -18.58 1.70 -5.68
CA TRP A 277 -17.37 0.91 -5.89
C TRP A 277 -17.67 -0.60 -5.93
N VAL A 278 -18.50 -1.09 -4.99
CA VAL A 278 -18.92 -2.49 -4.93
C VAL A 278 -19.71 -2.90 -6.16
N GLU A 279 -20.62 -2.05 -6.65
CA GLU A 279 -21.37 -2.27 -7.88
C GLU A 279 -20.44 -2.41 -9.09
N GLN A 280 -19.42 -1.55 -9.21
CA GLN A 280 -18.43 -1.61 -10.30
C GLN A 280 -17.55 -2.86 -10.23
N ARG A 281 -17.26 -3.36 -9.02
CA ARG A 281 -16.48 -4.59 -8.83
C ARG A 281 -17.23 -5.83 -9.33
N ALA A 282 -18.54 -5.84 -9.25
CA ALA A 282 -19.44 -6.88 -9.78
C ALA A 282 -19.05 -8.31 -9.38
N LEU A 283 -18.80 -8.55 -8.07
CA LEU A 283 -18.45 -9.88 -7.56
C LEU A 283 -19.59 -10.89 -7.78
N SER A 284 -19.23 -12.13 -8.09
CA SER A 284 -20.21 -13.22 -8.14
C SER A 284 -20.80 -13.51 -6.75
N PRO A 285 -22.01 -14.07 -6.67
CA PRO A 285 -22.62 -14.43 -5.39
C PRO A 285 -21.75 -15.37 -4.53
N ASP A 286 -20.98 -16.26 -5.14
CA ASP A 286 -20.05 -17.14 -4.42
C ASP A 286 -18.89 -16.37 -3.77
N LEU A 287 -18.29 -15.44 -4.48
CA LEU A 287 -17.23 -14.59 -3.94
C LEU A 287 -17.73 -13.67 -2.83
N ILE A 288 -18.94 -13.13 -2.97
CA ILE A 288 -19.60 -12.33 -1.93
C ILE A 288 -19.76 -13.17 -0.66
N ARG A 289 -20.36 -14.35 -0.78
CA ARG A 289 -20.57 -15.26 0.35
C ARG A 289 -19.24 -15.61 1.05
N ARG A 290 -18.21 -16.00 0.29
CA ARG A 290 -16.87 -16.34 0.84
C ARG A 290 -16.24 -15.17 1.58
N ALA A 291 -16.36 -13.95 1.06
CA ALA A 291 -15.88 -12.75 1.71
C ALA A 291 -16.63 -12.46 3.02
N GLU A 292 -17.96 -12.55 2.99
CA GLU A 292 -18.82 -12.30 4.16
C GLU A 292 -18.64 -13.37 5.25
N ASP A 293 -18.45 -14.64 4.88
CA ASP A 293 -18.17 -15.73 5.81
C ASP A 293 -16.81 -15.52 6.54
N ALA A 294 -15.80 -15.00 5.87
CA ALA A 294 -14.48 -14.74 6.45
C ALA A 294 -14.41 -13.44 7.27
N ALA A 295 -15.26 -12.46 6.98
CA ALA A 295 -15.16 -11.11 7.55
C ALA A 295 -15.21 -11.05 9.10
N PRO A 296 -16.07 -11.79 9.81
CA PRO A 296 -16.13 -11.73 11.28
C PRO A 296 -14.82 -12.17 11.95
N ALA A 297 -14.23 -13.26 11.48
CA ALA A 297 -12.95 -13.76 11.99
C ALA A 297 -11.83 -12.77 11.69
N HIS A 298 -11.76 -12.28 10.44
CA HIS A 298 -10.75 -11.34 9.99
C HIS A 298 -10.78 -10.02 10.80
N ARG A 299 -11.98 -9.45 11.03
CA ARG A 299 -12.16 -8.25 11.87
C ARG A 299 -11.70 -8.50 13.31
N THR A 300 -12.07 -9.65 13.87
CA THR A 300 -11.66 -10.01 15.24
C THR A 300 -10.16 -10.10 15.38
N TRP A 301 -9.48 -10.75 14.45
CA TRP A 301 -8.03 -10.92 14.50
C TRP A 301 -7.27 -9.64 14.14
N PHE A 302 -7.79 -8.84 13.23
CA PHE A 302 -7.27 -7.48 12.99
C PHE A 302 -7.24 -6.67 14.30
N ARG A 303 -8.37 -6.63 15.02
CA ARG A 303 -8.46 -5.91 16.29
C ARG A 303 -7.49 -6.46 17.33
N ARG A 304 -7.44 -7.77 17.49
CA ARG A 304 -6.52 -8.41 18.43
C ARG A 304 -5.06 -8.18 18.11
N ALA A 305 -4.69 -8.19 16.82
CA ALA A 305 -3.34 -7.87 16.36
C ALA A 305 -2.96 -6.42 16.66
N LEU A 306 -3.90 -5.48 16.45
CA LEU A 306 -3.72 -4.07 16.80
C LEU A 306 -3.51 -3.87 18.29
N ASP A 307 -4.37 -4.47 19.14
CA ASP A 307 -4.31 -4.39 20.61
C ASP A 307 -3.05 -5.08 21.16
N ALA A 308 -2.58 -6.14 20.52
CA ALA A 308 -1.35 -6.86 20.89
C ALA A 308 -0.06 -6.13 20.45
N GLY A 309 -0.15 -5.00 19.76
CA GLY A 309 1.00 -4.23 19.28
C GLY A 309 1.79 -4.92 18.15
N VAL A 310 1.15 -5.77 17.37
CA VAL A 310 1.75 -6.34 16.16
C VAL A 310 2.12 -5.19 15.20
N LYS A 311 3.26 -5.28 14.53
CA LYS A 311 3.62 -4.33 13.49
C LYS A 311 2.67 -4.48 12.31
N MET A 312 1.93 -3.43 12.01
CA MET A 312 0.94 -3.44 10.93
C MET A 312 1.20 -2.32 9.93
N ALA A 313 1.01 -2.59 8.66
CA ALA A 313 1.07 -1.62 7.57
C ALA A 313 -0.21 -1.70 6.74
N LEU A 314 -0.63 -0.57 6.16
CA LEU A 314 -1.83 -0.50 5.35
C LEU A 314 -1.53 -1.03 3.95
N GLY A 315 -2.31 -2.00 3.51
CA GLY A 315 -2.30 -2.54 2.15
C GLY A 315 -3.71 -2.94 1.74
N SER A 316 -4.12 -2.57 0.54
CA SER A 316 -5.52 -2.66 0.15
C SER A 316 -5.88 -3.94 -0.60
N ASP A 317 -5.03 -4.40 -1.49
CA ASP A 317 -5.33 -5.47 -2.46
C ASP A 317 -6.61 -5.22 -3.29
N VAL A 318 -6.94 -3.93 -3.47
CA VAL A 318 -8.18 -3.48 -4.10
C VAL A 318 -7.89 -2.67 -5.37
N ARG A 319 -8.76 -2.76 -6.36
CA ARG A 319 -8.69 -2.04 -7.63
C ARG A 319 -9.98 -1.28 -7.93
N PRO A 320 -9.89 -0.11 -8.59
CA PRO A 320 -8.67 0.53 -9.11
C PRO A 320 -7.76 1.04 -7.99
N VAL A 321 -6.45 1.01 -8.23
CA VAL A 321 -5.40 1.35 -7.23
C VAL A 321 -5.58 2.73 -6.61
N ARG A 322 -6.11 3.69 -7.36
CA ARG A 322 -6.39 5.05 -6.85
C ARG A 322 -7.39 5.07 -5.69
N ASP A 323 -8.29 4.09 -5.62
CA ASP A 323 -9.31 3.99 -4.57
C ASP A 323 -8.86 3.08 -3.42
N GLY A 324 -7.94 2.16 -3.70
CA GLY A 324 -7.57 1.07 -2.79
C GLY A 324 -7.15 1.55 -1.40
N ALA A 325 -6.12 2.39 -1.31
CA ALA A 325 -5.65 2.91 -0.03
C ALA A 325 -6.73 3.70 0.72
N LEU A 326 -7.55 4.49 -0.01
CA LEU A 326 -8.61 5.31 0.58
C LEU A 326 -9.73 4.44 1.18
N LEU A 327 -10.11 3.35 0.50
CA LEU A 327 -11.07 2.37 1.00
C LEU A 327 -10.53 1.64 2.23
N GLU A 328 -9.28 1.21 2.16
CA GLU A 328 -8.65 0.48 3.27
C GLU A 328 -8.49 1.34 4.52
N LEU A 329 -8.21 2.66 4.37
CA LEU A 329 -8.20 3.62 5.48
C LEU A 329 -9.56 3.64 6.23
N ALA A 330 -10.66 3.74 5.50
CA ALA A 330 -12.01 3.73 6.08
C ALA A 330 -12.30 2.39 6.79
N LEU A 331 -11.94 1.27 6.17
CA LEU A 331 -12.15 -0.06 6.74
C LEU A 331 -11.36 -0.30 8.02
N TRP A 332 -10.14 0.22 8.13
CA TRP A 332 -9.35 0.14 9.37
C TRP A 332 -10.05 0.83 10.53
N VAL A 333 -10.59 2.03 10.29
CA VAL A 333 -11.35 2.77 11.32
C VAL A 333 -12.64 2.02 11.68
N LYS A 334 -13.39 1.53 10.68
CA LYS A 334 -14.59 0.68 10.92
C LYS A 334 -14.26 -0.60 11.68
N ALA A 335 -13.08 -1.17 11.47
CA ALA A 335 -12.61 -2.34 12.21
C ALA A 335 -12.07 -1.99 13.61
N GLY A 336 -11.99 -0.72 13.98
CA GLY A 336 -11.70 -0.24 15.33
C GLY A 336 -10.31 0.35 15.54
N ALA A 337 -9.54 0.61 14.49
CA ALA A 337 -8.35 1.46 14.59
C ALA A 337 -8.76 2.93 14.77
N THR A 338 -7.93 3.72 15.45
CA THR A 338 -8.11 5.17 15.48
C THR A 338 -7.65 5.79 14.15
N PRO A 339 -8.17 6.97 13.74
CA PRO A 339 -7.65 7.68 12.56
C PRO A 339 -6.14 7.89 12.62
N TRP A 340 -5.57 8.18 13.79
CA TRP A 340 -4.13 8.31 13.97
C TRP A 340 -3.36 7.01 13.68
N GLN A 341 -3.80 5.88 14.24
CA GLN A 341 -3.18 4.57 13.98
C GLN A 341 -3.23 4.21 12.49
N THR A 342 -4.36 4.53 11.86
CA THR A 342 -4.62 4.27 10.44
C THR A 342 -3.72 5.13 9.55
N LEU A 343 -3.59 6.45 9.82
CA LEU A 343 -2.66 7.33 9.11
C LEU A 343 -1.21 6.89 9.28
N GLN A 344 -0.81 6.49 10.50
CA GLN A 344 0.52 5.94 10.71
C GLN A 344 0.76 4.67 9.90
N ALA A 345 -0.22 3.78 9.79
CA ALA A 345 -0.12 2.56 8.98
C ALA A 345 0.04 2.89 7.48
N ALA A 346 -0.67 3.91 7.00
CA ALA A 346 -0.65 4.35 5.60
C ALA A 346 0.50 5.32 5.27
N THR A 347 1.38 5.63 6.20
CA THR A 347 2.51 6.56 5.99
C THR A 347 3.79 5.98 6.57
N ARG A 348 4.09 6.29 7.84
CA ARG A 348 5.30 5.92 8.54
C ARG A 348 5.58 4.42 8.52
N ARG A 349 4.61 3.60 8.94
CA ARG A 349 4.80 2.16 9.11
C ARG A 349 4.98 1.44 7.79
N SER A 350 4.24 1.82 6.74
CA SER A 350 4.43 1.28 5.39
C SER A 350 5.81 1.64 4.83
N ALA A 351 6.28 2.88 5.04
CA ALA A 351 7.63 3.28 4.66
C ALA A 351 8.70 2.50 5.44
N GLU A 352 8.54 2.30 6.76
CA GLU A 352 9.42 1.49 7.61
C GLU A 352 9.48 0.04 7.13
N MET A 353 8.33 -0.58 6.83
CA MET A 353 8.24 -1.94 6.32
C MET A 353 8.99 -2.12 5.01
N CYS A 354 8.86 -1.15 4.10
CA CYS A 354 9.57 -1.16 2.82
C CYS A 354 11.08 -0.83 2.96
N GLY A 355 11.55 -0.45 4.16
CA GLY A 355 12.96 -0.06 4.38
C GLY A 355 13.25 1.39 4.00
N ALA A 356 12.24 2.19 3.71
CA ALA A 356 12.34 3.60 3.32
C ALA A 356 12.11 4.59 4.48
N GLY A 357 11.87 4.12 5.70
CA GLY A 357 11.50 4.94 6.86
C GLY A 357 12.54 6.00 7.25
N ARG A 358 13.80 5.82 6.84
CA ARG A 358 14.85 6.84 7.03
C ARG A 358 14.57 8.13 6.25
N ASP A 359 14.05 7.98 5.02
CA ASP A 359 13.88 9.08 4.08
C ASP A 359 12.42 9.48 3.84
N LEU A 360 11.44 8.66 4.23
CA LEU A 360 10.03 8.80 3.87
C LEU A 360 9.07 8.44 5.02
N GLY A 361 7.80 8.72 4.82
CA GLY A 361 6.69 8.28 5.68
C GLY A 361 6.37 9.21 6.85
N THR A 362 7.19 10.23 7.10
CA THR A 362 6.94 11.27 8.11
C THR A 362 7.39 12.63 7.59
N ILE A 363 6.93 13.71 8.24
CA ILE A 363 7.40 15.07 7.94
C ILE A 363 8.44 15.45 9.00
N GLU A 364 9.70 15.27 8.67
CA GLU A 364 10.86 15.56 9.52
C GLU A 364 11.97 16.21 8.70
N VAL A 365 12.77 17.06 9.34
CA VAL A 365 13.95 17.67 8.69
C VAL A 365 14.92 16.59 8.20
N GLY A 366 15.39 16.73 6.96
CA GLY A 366 16.27 15.78 6.28
C GLY A 366 15.56 14.76 5.40
N LYS A 367 14.25 14.54 5.58
CA LYS A 367 13.45 13.60 4.78
C LYS A 367 13.04 14.18 3.43
N LEU A 368 12.70 13.28 2.52
CA LEU A 368 12.20 13.63 1.20
C LEU A 368 10.79 14.23 1.31
N ALA A 369 10.53 15.26 0.52
CA ALA A 369 9.26 15.95 0.50
C ALA A 369 8.25 15.29 -0.45
N ASP A 370 7.83 14.06 -0.10
CA ASP A 370 6.67 13.38 -0.67
C ASP A 370 5.48 13.69 0.27
N LEU A 371 4.66 14.68 -0.09
CA LEU A 371 3.68 15.29 0.81
C LEU A 371 2.32 15.42 0.12
N ILE A 372 1.27 15.41 0.91
CA ILE A 372 -0.10 15.75 0.46
C ILE A 372 -0.71 16.83 1.33
N VAL A 373 -1.64 17.56 0.75
CA VAL A 373 -2.50 18.51 1.46
C VAL A 373 -3.94 18.10 1.25
N VAL A 374 -4.69 17.98 2.34
CA VAL A 374 -6.13 17.75 2.33
C VAL A 374 -6.83 18.92 3.00
N ARG A 375 -8.11 19.18 2.61
CA ARG A 375 -8.83 20.36 3.08
C ARG A 375 -9.29 20.23 4.52
N GLU A 376 -9.73 19.07 4.93
CA GLU A 376 -10.38 18.79 6.19
C GLU A 376 -9.53 17.88 7.07
N ASN A 377 -9.76 17.89 8.38
CA ASN A 377 -8.94 17.15 9.35
C ASN A 377 -9.18 15.63 9.26
N PRO A 378 -8.20 14.83 8.79
CA PRO A 378 -8.36 13.39 8.71
C PRO A 378 -8.27 12.68 10.07
N LEU A 379 -7.92 13.39 11.15
CA LEU A 379 -7.98 12.85 12.51
C LEU A 379 -9.38 12.93 13.11
N ASP A 380 -10.24 13.83 12.62
CA ASP A 380 -11.65 13.94 13.02
C ASP A 380 -12.50 12.92 12.26
N ASP A 381 -12.24 12.77 10.96
CA ASP A 381 -12.85 11.78 10.08
C ASP A 381 -11.82 11.34 9.04
N ILE A 382 -11.53 10.03 8.99
CA ILE A 382 -10.51 9.50 8.08
C ILE A 382 -10.88 9.71 6.60
N ASP A 383 -12.17 9.77 6.25
CA ASP A 383 -12.64 10.04 4.90
C ASP A 383 -12.26 11.44 4.38
N ASN A 384 -11.88 12.36 5.27
CA ASN A 384 -11.35 13.68 4.93
C ASN A 384 -10.05 13.63 4.12
N VAL A 385 -9.33 12.50 4.14
CA VAL A 385 -8.19 12.25 3.24
C VAL A 385 -8.59 12.35 1.77
N ARG A 386 -9.85 12.09 1.43
CA ARG A 386 -10.41 12.18 0.07
C ARG A 386 -10.59 13.63 -0.42
N ALA A 387 -10.56 14.59 0.50
CA ALA A 387 -10.58 16.02 0.15
C ALA A 387 -9.19 16.53 -0.26
N LEU A 388 -8.49 15.77 -1.12
CA LEU A 388 -7.13 16.03 -1.59
C LEU A 388 -7.06 17.35 -2.37
N GLU A 389 -6.14 18.23 -1.99
CA GLU A 389 -5.91 19.51 -2.63
C GLU A 389 -4.58 19.57 -3.38
N LEU A 390 -3.49 19.14 -2.76
CA LEU A 390 -2.16 19.20 -3.36
C LEU A 390 -1.40 17.90 -3.18
N VAL A 391 -0.61 17.56 -4.18
CA VAL A 391 0.35 16.44 -4.09
C VAL A 391 1.74 16.94 -4.47
N PHE A 392 2.69 16.72 -3.57
CA PHE A 392 4.10 16.98 -3.80
C PHE A 392 4.86 15.66 -3.87
N LYS A 393 5.73 15.53 -4.87
CA LYS A 393 6.62 14.40 -5.07
C LYS A 393 8.04 14.90 -5.18
N ALA A 394 8.92 14.46 -4.27
CA ALA A 394 10.30 14.94 -4.21
C ALA A 394 10.39 16.50 -4.25
N GLY A 395 9.57 17.17 -3.44
CA GLY A 395 9.51 18.64 -3.36
C GLY A 395 8.84 19.35 -4.54
N ARG A 396 8.38 18.63 -5.55
CA ARG A 396 7.72 19.20 -6.73
C ARG A 396 6.20 19.04 -6.63
N LEU A 397 5.46 20.11 -6.88
CA LEU A 397 4.00 20.05 -7.00
C LEU A 397 3.63 19.27 -8.28
N VAL A 398 3.00 18.10 -8.11
CA VAL A 398 2.61 17.22 -9.21
C VAL A 398 1.10 17.19 -9.46
N ALA A 399 0.29 17.60 -8.48
CA ALA A 399 -1.15 17.82 -8.65
C ALA A 399 -1.63 19.01 -7.79
N ASP A 400 -2.53 19.81 -8.35
CA ASP A 400 -3.24 20.91 -7.67
C ASP A 400 -4.74 20.77 -8.01
N HIS A 401 -5.52 20.35 -7.01
CA HIS A 401 -6.98 20.15 -7.11
C HIS A 401 -7.78 21.30 -6.50
N ARG A 402 -7.12 22.32 -5.97
CA ARG A 402 -7.80 23.48 -5.40
C ARG A 402 -8.66 24.14 -6.49
N GLN A 403 -9.88 24.50 -6.13
CA GLN A 403 -10.74 25.26 -7.03
C GLN A 403 -10.09 26.62 -7.35
N ARG A 404 -9.96 26.94 -8.63
CA ARG A 404 -9.67 28.31 -9.04
C ARG A 404 -10.90 29.14 -8.69
N GLU A 405 -10.72 30.24 -7.96
CA GLU A 405 -11.80 31.18 -7.69
C GLU A 405 -12.44 31.56 -9.04
N GLY A 406 -13.71 31.14 -9.27
CA GLY A 406 -14.49 31.46 -10.48
C GLY A 406 -14.67 30.35 -11.52
N GLY A 407 -14.27 29.11 -11.26
CA GLY A 407 -14.44 27.98 -12.18
C GLY A 407 -15.55 27.00 -11.78
N GLU A 408 -16.41 26.63 -12.74
CA GLU A 408 -17.39 25.56 -12.55
C GLU A 408 -16.75 24.24 -12.05
N PRO A 409 -17.46 23.46 -11.20
CA PRO A 409 -16.96 22.18 -10.74
C PRO A 409 -16.79 21.25 -11.94
N ARG A 410 -15.58 20.72 -12.15
CA ARG A 410 -15.36 19.65 -13.14
C ARG A 410 -16.26 18.49 -12.77
N ARG A 411 -17.18 18.12 -13.63
CA ARG A 411 -17.86 16.82 -13.58
C ARG A 411 -16.77 15.75 -13.56
N ARG A 412 -16.70 14.99 -12.48
CA ARG A 412 -15.80 13.81 -12.39
C ARG A 412 -16.25 12.81 -13.46
N PRO A 413 -15.33 12.26 -14.29
CA PRO A 413 -15.67 11.19 -15.20
C PRO A 413 -16.05 9.92 -14.45
#